data_517b22a3c029655e526291f4390a7546
#
_entry.id   517b22a3c029655e526291f4390a7546
#
_cell.length_a   1.000
_cell.length_b   1.000
_cell.length_c   1.000
_cell.angle_alpha   90.00
_cell.angle_beta   90.00
_cell.angle_gamma   90.00
#
_symmetry.space_group_name_H-M   'P 1'
#
loop_
_entity.id
_entity.type
_entity.pdbx_description
1 polymer ?
#
loop_
_entity_poly.entity_id
_entity_poly.type
_entity_poly.pdbx_seq_one_letter_code
_entity_poly.pdbx_strand_id
1 'polypeptide(L)'
;MPDTNFTHPMRKWEDILTIVSGKNQKNVETDNGQYPIYGSGGIIGRANAFLCEAGTTIVGRKGTINSPIYVNERFWNVDTAFGIVPGPELLPKFLYYFCRHFNFKDLDKSTTIPSLAKRDLLAIKMVVPSLPEQERIVARIEELFSELDKAVETLNTTKQQLAVYRQAVLTFHLTPKDNWRICKASEIGEVCLGRQRSPQNVAKDYPTKYIRAANITEDGLDLSD
;
A
#
# COMPACT_ATOMS: atom_id res chain seq x y z
N MET A 1 2.71 -4.19 30.36
CA MET A 1 1.57 -4.54 29.49
C MET A 1 0.32 -4.25 30.30
N PRO A 2 -0.65 -3.45 29.84
CA PRO A 2 -1.87 -3.24 30.60
C PRO A 2 -2.69 -4.54 30.56
N ASP A 3 -3.15 -4.97 31.75
CA ASP A 3 -4.08 -6.09 31.91
C ASP A 3 -5.36 -5.81 31.11
N THR A 4 -5.48 -6.43 29.97
CA THR A 4 -6.69 -6.37 29.13
C THR A 4 -7.71 -7.40 29.65
N ASN A 5 -8.35 -7.08 30.77
CA ASN A 5 -9.62 -7.69 31.12
C ASN A 5 -10.66 -7.21 30.11
N PHE A 6 -10.75 -7.85 28.94
CA PHE A 6 -11.83 -7.60 27.99
C PHE A 6 -13.15 -8.06 28.63
N THR A 7 -13.97 -7.09 29.06
CA THR A 7 -15.32 -7.33 29.60
C THR A 7 -16.33 -7.77 28.54
N HIS A 8 -15.92 -7.84 27.26
CA HIS A 8 -16.79 -8.20 26.15
C HIS A 8 -16.56 -9.65 25.69
N PRO A 9 -17.64 -10.40 25.46
CA PRO A 9 -17.52 -11.80 25.02
C PRO A 9 -16.92 -11.91 23.62
N MET A 10 -16.09 -12.93 23.43
CA MET A 10 -15.63 -13.30 22.09
C MET A 10 -16.77 -13.99 21.33
N ARG A 11 -17.08 -13.51 20.14
CA ARG A 11 -18.11 -14.07 19.24
C ARG A 11 -17.44 -14.65 17.99
N LYS A 12 -17.99 -15.72 17.47
CA LYS A 12 -17.55 -16.25 16.18
C LYS A 12 -18.18 -15.50 15.02
N TRP A 13 -17.48 -15.43 13.90
CA TRP A 13 -18.00 -14.80 12.68
C TRP A 13 -19.30 -15.46 12.19
N GLU A 14 -19.45 -16.78 12.35
CA GLU A 14 -20.67 -17.50 11.97
C GLU A 14 -21.93 -16.96 12.67
N ASP A 15 -21.79 -16.38 13.86
CA ASP A 15 -22.90 -15.88 14.68
C ASP A 15 -23.26 -14.40 14.38
N ILE A 16 -22.33 -13.61 13.81
CA ILE A 16 -22.43 -12.14 13.77
C ILE A 16 -22.31 -11.52 12.38
N LEU A 17 -22.02 -12.31 11.35
CA LEU A 17 -21.88 -11.82 10.00
C LEU A 17 -22.24 -12.90 8.95
N THR A 18 -22.38 -12.48 7.71
CA THR A 18 -22.60 -13.40 6.59
C THR A 18 -21.46 -13.30 5.58
N ILE A 19 -21.02 -14.46 5.06
CA ILE A 19 -20.02 -14.51 3.99
C ILE A 19 -20.70 -14.86 2.66
N VAL A 20 -20.67 -13.92 1.74
CA VAL A 20 -21.14 -14.07 0.37
C VAL A 20 -20.01 -14.57 -0.50
N SER A 21 -20.12 -15.80 -1.01
CA SER A 21 -19.16 -16.31 -1.99
C SER A 21 -19.38 -15.62 -3.34
N GLY A 22 -18.30 -15.16 -3.94
CA GLY A 22 -18.35 -14.58 -5.27
C GLY A 22 -18.75 -15.58 -6.37
N LYS A 23 -19.23 -15.08 -7.47
CA LYS A 23 -19.70 -15.87 -8.62
C LYS A 23 -19.03 -15.38 -9.90
N ASN A 24 -19.00 -16.27 -10.91
CA ASN A 24 -18.50 -15.91 -12.24
C ASN A 24 -19.31 -14.73 -12.81
N GLN A 25 -18.61 -13.73 -13.34
CA GLN A 25 -19.19 -12.48 -13.82
C GLN A 25 -19.67 -12.49 -15.28
N LYS A 26 -19.34 -13.50 -16.08
CA LYS A 26 -19.57 -13.53 -17.54
C LYS A 26 -20.99 -13.16 -17.99
N ASN A 27 -21.99 -13.52 -17.17
CA ASN A 27 -23.41 -13.28 -17.52
C ASN A 27 -23.91 -11.91 -17.07
N VAL A 28 -23.14 -11.15 -16.31
CA VAL A 28 -23.55 -9.85 -15.73
C VAL A 28 -22.60 -8.74 -16.11
N GLU A 29 -21.42 -9.07 -16.63
CA GLU A 29 -20.37 -8.13 -17.03
C GLU A 29 -20.79 -7.36 -18.29
N THR A 30 -20.60 -6.04 -18.23
CA THR A 30 -20.88 -5.15 -19.36
C THR A 30 -20.12 -3.83 -19.14
N ASP A 31 -19.61 -3.22 -20.23
CA ASP A 31 -18.81 -1.98 -20.15
C ASP A 31 -19.53 -0.82 -19.48
N ASN A 32 -20.86 -0.73 -19.65
CA ASN A 32 -21.70 0.31 -19.08
C ASN A 32 -22.46 -0.15 -17.83
N GLY A 33 -21.98 -1.17 -17.13
CA GLY A 33 -22.63 -1.70 -15.94
C GLY A 33 -22.72 -0.67 -14.80
N GLN A 34 -23.81 -0.70 -14.06
CA GLN A 34 -24.03 0.20 -12.93
C GLN A 34 -23.13 -0.13 -11.73
N TYR A 35 -22.85 -1.42 -11.52
CA TYR A 35 -22.14 -1.93 -10.33
C TYR A 35 -20.71 -2.33 -10.65
N PRO A 36 -19.73 -2.00 -9.80
CA PRO A 36 -18.36 -2.50 -9.98
C PRO A 36 -18.28 -4.01 -9.74
N ILE A 37 -17.37 -4.65 -10.47
CA ILE A 37 -16.99 -6.05 -10.25
C ILE A 37 -15.66 -6.06 -9.52
N TYR A 38 -15.61 -6.75 -8.37
CA TYR A 38 -14.42 -6.88 -7.57
C TYR A 38 -13.83 -8.29 -7.62
N GLY A 39 -12.53 -8.37 -7.87
CA GLY A 39 -11.69 -9.52 -7.58
C GLY A 39 -10.99 -9.37 -6.23
N SER A 40 -10.09 -10.31 -5.91
CA SER A 40 -9.28 -10.26 -4.68
C SER A 40 -8.29 -9.08 -4.62
N GLY A 41 -7.95 -8.47 -5.75
CA GLY A 41 -7.01 -7.35 -5.86
C GLY A 41 -7.65 -5.99 -6.17
N GLY A 42 -8.98 -5.90 -6.26
CA GLY A 42 -9.67 -4.65 -6.58
C GLY A 42 -10.70 -4.78 -7.71
N ILE A 43 -11.07 -3.64 -8.30
CA ILE A 43 -12.04 -3.57 -9.40
C ILE A 43 -11.43 -4.15 -10.68
N ILE A 44 -12.22 -5.01 -11.36
CA ILE A 44 -11.82 -5.67 -12.60
C ILE A 44 -12.78 -5.43 -13.77
N GLY A 45 -13.93 -4.81 -13.53
CA GLY A 45 -14.95 -4.54 -14.54
C GLY A 45 -16.20 -3.92 -13.95
N ARG A 46 -17.28 -3.92 -14.73
CA ARG A 46 -18.60 -3.44 -14.32
C ARG A 46 -19.69 -4.46 -14.66
N ALA A 47 -20.78 -4.46 -13.89
CA ALA A 47 -21.89 -5.39 -14.04
C ALA A 47 -23.24 -4.67 -14.03
N ASN A 48 -24.26 -5.29 -14.61
CA ASN A 48 -25.66 -4.85 -14.53
C ASN A 48 -26.44 -5.47 -13.34
N ALA A 49 -25.77 -6.28 -12.52
CA ALA A 49 -26.31 -6.88 -11.32
C ALA A 49 -25.29 -6.83 -10.17
N PHE A 50 -25.73 -7.01 -8.93
CA PHE A 50 -24.87 -7.04 -7.76
C PHE A 50 -25.12 -8.31 -6.91
N LEU A 51 -24.15 -8.67 -6.08
CA LEU A 51 -24.24 -9.76 -5.09
C LEU A 51 -24.18 -9.24 -3.66
N CYS A 52 -23.51 -8.12 -3.44
CA CYS A 52 -23.30 -7.53 -2.12
C CYS A 52 -23.84 -6.11 -2.06
N GLU A 53 -24.42 -5.77 -0.93
CA GLU A 53 -24.86 -4.41 -0.59
C GLU A 53 -23.68 -3.53 -0.17
N ALA A 54 -23.90 -2.21 -0.16
CA ALA A 54 -22.97 -1.25 0.41
C ALA A 54 -22.62 -1.56 1.87
N GLY A 55 -21.42 -1.20 2.31
CA GLY A 55 -20.93 -1.49 3.66
C GLY A 55 -20.32 -2.89 3.81
N THR A 56 -20.13 -3.63 2.73
CA THR A 56 -19.50 -4.94 2.73
C THR A 56 -17.99 -4.84 2.63
N THR A 57 -17.26 -5.66 3.38
CA THR A 57 -15.82 -5.82 3.26
C THR A 57 -15.47 -6.98 2.35
N ILE A 58 -14.63 -6.77 1.35
CA ILE A 58 -14.10 -7.82 0.49
C ILE A 58 -12.85 -8.40 1.13
N VAL A 59 -12.78 -9.73 1.20
CA VAL A 59 -11.59 -10.49 1.56
C VAL A 59 -11.28 -11.46 0.42
N GLY A 60 -10.03 -11.49 -0.03
CA GLY A 60 -9.62 -12.40 -1.09
C GLY A 60 -9.80 -13.86 -0.69
N ARG A 61 -10.40 -14.66 -1.58
CA ARG A 61 -10.48 -16.10 -1.45
C ARG A 61 -9.24 -16.79 -2.03
N LYS A 62 -8.69 -16.25 -3.14
CA LYS A 62 -7.50 -16.74 -3.82
C LYS A 62 -6.62 -15.55 -4.25
N GLY A 63 -5.31 -15.73 -4.18
CA GLY A 63 -4.33 -14.71 -4.58
C GLY A 63 -4.11 -13.67 -3.48
N THR A 64 -4.66 -12.48 -3.61
CA THR A 64 -4.49 -11.39 -2.63
C THR A 64 -5.43 -11.58 -1.43
N ILE A 65 -5.04 -12.44 -0.47
CA ILE A 65 -5.91 -12.81 0.65
C ILE A 65 -5.84 -11.87 1.86
N ASN A 66 -4.77 -11.07 1.99
CA ASN A 66 -4.50 -10.26 3.18
C ASN A 66 -4.59 -8.74 2.93
N SER A 67 -5.41 -8.32 1.97
CA SER A 67 -5.66 -6.92 1.63
C SER A 67 -7.16 -6.66 1.52
N PRO A 68 -7.88 -6.57 2.65
CA PRO A 68 -9.32 -6.36 2.64
C PRO A 68 -9.67 -4.99 2.06
N ILE A 69 -10.79 -4.91 1.36
CA ILE A 69 -11.31 -3.70 0.70
C ILE A 69 -12.69 -3.39 1.25
N TYR A 70 -12.90 -2.15 1.75
CA TYR A 70 -14.22 -1.67 2.13
C TYR A 70 -14.94 -1.12 0.90
N VAL A 71 -16.19 -1.55 0.67
CA VAL A 71 -16.99 -1.09 -0.47
C VAL A 71 -18.28 -0.45 0.05
N ASN A 72 -18.44 0.84 -0.27
CA ASN A 72 -19.58 1.64 0.17
C ASN A 72 -20.66 1.83 -0.94
N GLU A 73 -20.72 0.90 -1.87
CA GLU A 73 -21.73 0.81 -2.92
C GLU A 73 -22.10 -0.65 -3.18
N ARG A 74 -23.17 -0.91 -3.91
CA ARG A 74 -23.54 -2.25 -4.36
C ARG A 74 -22.51 -2.75 -5.37
N PHE A 75 -22.13 -4.03 -5.29
CA PHE A 75 -21.12 -4.59 -6.16
C PHE A 75 -21.29 -6.09 -6.43
N TRP A 76 -20.62 -6.56 -7.45
CA TRP A 76 -20.45 -7.98 -7.75
C TRP A 76 -19.04 -8.42 -7.34
N ASN A 77 -18.93 -9.51 -6.58
CA ASN A 77 -17.63 -10.14 -6.31
C ASN A 77 -17.48 -11.43 -7.10
N VAL A 78 -16.30 -11.60 -7.72
CA VAL A 78 -16.00 -12.83 -8.47
C VAL A 78 -15.58 -13.97 -7.53
N ASP A 79 -15.48 -15.18 -8.08
CA ASP A 79 -15.17 -16.40 -7.35
C ASP A 79 -13.82 -16.43 -6.60
N THR A 80 -12.93 -15.47 -6.86
CA THR A 80 -11.68 -15.29 -6.14
C THR A 80 -11.80 -14.37 -4.91
N ALA A 81 -13.01 -13.89 -4.57
CA ALA A 81 -13.26 -13.00 -3.47
C ALA A 81 -14.49 -13.40 -2.64
N PHE A 82 -14.45 -13.14 -1.34
CA PHE A 82 -15.57 -13.21 -0.44
C PHE A 82 -16.06 -11.81 -0.08
N GLY A 83 -17.38 -11.61 -0.05
CA GLY A 83 -18.02 -10.44 0.56
C GLY A 83 -18.35 -10.76 2.03
N ILE A 84 -17.77 -10.02 2.95
CA ILE A 84 -18.03 -10.15 4.39
C ILE A 84 -19.06 -9.09 4.76
N VAL A 85 -20.29 -9.54 4.96
CA VAL A 85 -21.44 -8.67 5.24
C VAL A 85 -21.67 -8.62 6.75
N PRO A 86 -21.58 -7.45 7.40
CA PRO A 86 -21.79 -7.33 8.84
C PRO A 86 -23.24 -7.66 9.21
N GLY A 87 -23.42 -8.32 10.35
CA GLY A 87 -24.73 -8.47 10.98
C GLY A 87 -25.13 -7.19 11.73
N PRO A 88 -26.33 -7.14 12.34
CA PRO A 88 -26.89 -5.96 12.96
C PRO A 88 -26.10 -5.46 14.19
N GLU A 89 -25.27 -6.29 14.76
CA GLU A 89 -24.41 -5.96 15.93
C GLU A 89 -23.05 -5.35 15.52
N LEU A 90 -22.75 -5.30 14.22
CA LEU A 90 -21.45 -4.87 13.69
C LEU A 90 -21.58 -3.62 12.81
N LEU A 91 -20.85 -2.57 13.15
CA LEU A 91 -20.66 -1.47 12.21
C LEU A 91 -19.78 -1.92 11.01
N PRO A 92 -20.18 -1.60 9.77
CA PRO A 92 -19.42 -1.98 8.58
C PRO A 92 -17.94 -1.58 8.62
N LYS A 93 -17.64 -0.35 9.04
CA LYS A 93 -16.26 0.15 9.15
C LYS A 93 -15.49 -0.49 10.31
N PHE A 94 -16.14 -0.84 11.41
CA PHE A 94 -15.51 -1.57 12.51
C PHE A 94 -15.07 -2.97 12.04
N LEU A 95 -15.95 -3.70 11.34
CA LEU A 95 -15.60 -4.98 10.72
C LEU A 95 -14.45 -4.83 9.70
N TYR A 96 -14.46 -3.79 8.88
CA TYR A 96 -13.38 -3.52 7.95
C TYR A 96 -12.04 -3.31 8.65
N TYR A 97 -11.99 -2.50 9.71
CA TYR A 97 -10.75 -2.28 10.47
C TYR A 97 -10.28 -3.53 11.19
N PHE A 98 -11.20 -4.34 11.70
CA PHE A 98 -10.85 -5.67 12.20
C PHE A 98 -10.20 -6.52 11.10
N CYS A 99 -10.78 -6.58 9.90
CA CYS A 99 -10.20 -7.30 8.77
C CYS A 99 -8.81 -6.75 8.36
N ARG A 100 -8.60 -5.44 8.45
CA ARG A 100 -7.30 -4.82 8.18
C ARG A 100 -6.22 -5.21 9.20
N HIS A 101 -6.62 -5.43 10.43
CA HIS A 101 -5.74 -5.85 11.52
C HIS A 101 -5.48 -7.36 11.52
N PHE A 102 -6.48 -8.16 11.14
CA PHE A 102 -6.39 -9.62 11.16
C PHE A 102 -5.45 -10.15 10.07
N ASN A 103 -4.55 -11.09 10.45
CA ASN A 103 -3.65 -11.70 9.48
C ASN A 103 -4.28 -12.96 8.86
N PHE A 104 -4.93 -12.80 7.72
CA PHE A 104 -5.55 -13.92 7.00
C PHE A 104 -4.57 -14.97 6.49
N LYS A 105 -3.27 -14.65 6.40
CA LYS A 105 -2.25 -15.62 6.01
C LYS A 105 -2.12 -16.79 7.00
N ASP A 106 -2.50 -16.58 8.26
CA ASP A 106 -2.47 -17.64 9.29
C ASP A 106 -3.52 -18.72 9.03
N LEU A 107 -4.50 -18.44 8.19
CA LEU A 107 -5.54 -19.40 7.76
C LEU A 107 -5.23 -20.06 6.42
N ASP A 108 -4.17 -19.65 5.75
CA ASP A 108 -3.76 -20.19 4.46
C ASP A 108 -3.08 -21.56 4.64
N LYS A 109 -3.65 -22.57 4.00
CA LYS A 109 -3.15 -23.95 4.00
C LYS A 109 -2.67 -24.38 2.61
N SER A 110 -2.60 -23.43 1.66
CA SER A 110 -2.22 -23.70 0.28
C SER A 110 -0.71 -23.79 0.13
N THR A 111 -0.26 -24.55 -0.88
CA THR A 111 1.17 -24.71 -1.20
C THR A 111 1.62 -23.87 -2.40
N THR A 112 0.68 -23.38 -3.21
CA THR A 112 1.00 -22.67 -4.48
C THR A 112 0.42 -21.27 -4.50
N ILE A 113 -0.91 -21.16 -4.52
CA ILE A 113 -1.60 -19.87 -4.57
C ILE A 113 -2.33 -19.68 -3.25
N PRO A 114 -2.05 -18.60 -2.50
CA PRO A 114 -2.73 -18.33 -1.24
C PRO A 114 -4.25 -18.45 -1.38
N SER A 115 -4.90 -19.19 -0.48
CA SER A 115 -6.33 -19.40 -0.55
C SER A 115 -6.97 -19.58 0.83
N LEU A 116 -8.19 -19.05 0.97
CA LEU A 116 -8.98 -19.13 2.20
C LEU A 116 -10.23 -20.00 1.99
N ALA A 117 -10.54 -20.80 2.99
CA ALA A 117 -11.78 -21.56 3.05
C ALA A 117 -12.83 -20.79 3.84
N LYS A 118 -14.07 -20.73 3.32
CA LYS A 118 -15.20 -20.07 4.01
C LYS A 118 -15.41 -20.61 5.44
N ARG A 119 -15.24 -21.92 5.63
CA ARG A 119 -15.35 -22.55 6.95
C ARG A 119 -14.34 -21.99 7.95
N ASP A 120 -13.08 -21.78 7.54
CA ASP A 120 -12.03 -21.29 8.42
C ASP A 120 -12.26 -19.81 8.77
N LEU A 121 -12.81 -19.02 7.83
CA LEU A 121 -13.26 -17.66 8.11
C LEU A 121 -14.42 -17.60 9.12
N LEU A 122 -15.43 -18.46 8.99
CA LEU A 122 -16.57 -18.50 9.91
C LEU A 122 -16.15 -18.88 11.34
N ALA A 123 -15.03 -19.58 11.51
CA ALA A 123 -14.48 -19.94 12.81
C ALA A 123 -13.68 -18.82 13.49
N ILE A 124 -13.39 -17.72 12.80
CA ILE A 124 -12.68 -16.56 13.38
C ILE A 124 -13.47 -16.03 14.58
N LYS A 125 -12.76 -15.76 15.67
CA LYS A 125 -13.32 -15.13 16.87
C LYS A 125 -12.91 -13.68 16.93
N MET A 126 -13.84 -12.79 17.28
CA MET A 126 -13.59 -11.40 17.53
C MET A 126 -14.36 -10.88 18.76
N VAL A 127 -13.82 -9.85 19.37
CA VAL A 127 -14.52 -9.10 20.42
C VAL A 127 -15.50 -8.15 19.74
N VAL A 128 -16.75 -8.12 20.18
CA VAL A 128 -17.81 -7.25 19.66
C VAL A 128 -18.26 -6.29 20.76
N PRO A 129 -17.72 -5.07 20.81
CA PRO A 129 -18.20 -4.03 21.72
C PRO A 129 -19.61 -3.56 21.36
N SER A 130 -20.24 -2.76 22.21
CA SER A 130 -21.52 -2.12 21.87
C SER A 130 -21.37 -1.20 20.64
N LEU A 131 -22.44 -0.99 19.89
CA LEU A 131 -22.42 -0.13 18.69
C LEU A 131 -21.86 1.28 18.98
N PRO A 132 -22.23 2.00 20.09
CA PRO A 132 -21.60 3.27 20.40
C PRO A 132 -20.09 3.19 20.63
N GLU A 133 -19.60 2.09 21.21
CA GLU A 133 -18.17 1.88 21.40
C GLU A 133 -17.46 1.59 20.08
N GLN A 134 -18.08 0.83 19.17
CA GLN A 134 -17.57 0.62 17.80
C GLN A 134 -17.47 1.94 17.05
N GLU A 135 -18.48 2.81 17.15
CA GLU A 135 -18.46 4.17 16.56
C GLU A 135 -17.29 5.00 17.09
N ARG A 136 -17.07 4.98 18.41
CA ARG A 136 -15.97 5.70 19.04
C ARG A 136 -14.61 5.19 18.58
N ILE A 137 -14.45 3.86 18.45
CA ILE A 137 -13.21 3.23 17.97
C ILE A 137 -12.98 3.61 16.51
N VAL A 138 -13.98 3.50 15.64
CA VAL A 138 -13.89 3.85 14.22
C VAL A 138 -13.53 5.32 14.05
N ALA A 139 -14.22 6.22 14.74
CA ALA A 139 -13.94 7.65 14.68
C ALA A 139 -12.49 7.96 15.08
N ARG A 140 -11.99 7.33 16.15
CA ARG A 140 -10.61 7.54 16.61
C ARG A 140 -9.56 7.00 15.61
N ILE A 141 -9.81 5.85 14.98
CA ILE A 141 -8.93 5.31 13.93
C ILE A 141 -8.89 6.26 12.73
N GLU A 142 -10.05 6.75 12.27
CA GLU A 142 -10.14 7.64 11.11
C GLU A 142 -9.50 9.01 11.38
N GLU A 143 -9.65 9.55 12.59
CA GLU A 143 -8.96 10.75 13.05
C GLU A 143 -7.44 10.59 12.97
N LEU A 144 -6.90 9.53 13.57
CA LEU A 144 -5.46 9.24 13.58
C LEU A 144 -4.90 9.01 12.18
N PHE A 145 -5.63 8.33 11.30
CA PHE A 145 -5.19 8.15 9.92
C PHE A 145 -5.22 9.47 9.15
N SER A 146 -6.22 10.31 9.36
CA SER A 146 -6.26 11.66 8.76
C SER A 146 -5.09 12.54 9.23
N GLU A 147 -4.71 12.47 10.50
CA GLU A 147 -3.53 13.17 11.04
C GLU A 147 -2.23 12.64 10.42
N LEU A 148 -2.12 11.31 10.26
CA LEU A 148 -0.97 10.67 9.63
C LEU A 148 -0.84 11.08 8.16
N ASP A 149 -1.93 11.09 7.41
CA ASP A 149 -1.93 11.49 6.00
C ASP A 149 -1.47 12.94 5.83
N LYS A 150 -1.95 13.86 6.69
CA LYS A 150 -1.50 15.26 6.71
C LYS A 150 -0.01 15.39 7.06
N ALA A 151 0.48 14.58 7.99
CA ALA A 151 1.90 14.58 8.34
C ALA A 151 2.78 14.11 7.16
N VAL A 152 2.35 13.04 6.45
CA VAL A 152 3.03 12.54 5.25
C VAL A 152 3.03 13.58 4.14
N GLU A 153 1.91 14.27 3.89
CA GLU A 153 1.82 15.36 2.91
C GLU A 153 2.79 16.51 3.26
N THR A 154 2.82 16.91 4.54
CA THR A 154 3.73 17.94 5.04
C THR A 154 5.19 17.56 4.82
N LEU A 155 5.57 16.31 5.12
CA LEU A 155 6.94 15.82 4.90
C LEU A 155 7.32 15.81 3.41
N ASN A 156 6.41 15.40 2.54
CA ASN A 156 6.64 15.42 1.09
C ASN A 156 6.83 16.86 0.57
N THR A 157 6.00 17.80 1.03
CA THR A 157 6.14 19.22 0.70
C THR A 157 7.47 19.79 1.19
N THR A 158 7.86 19.48 2.42
CA THR A 158 9.15 19.91 2.99
C THR A 158 10.33 19.36 2.20
N LYS A 159 10.26 18.10 1.77
CA LYS A 159 11.28 17.48 0.92
C LYS A 159 11.45 18.24 -0.41
N GLN A 160 10.33 18.60 -1.05
CA GLN A 160 10.36 19.40 -2.28
C GLN A 160 10.94 20.79 -2.05
N GLN A 161 10.53 21.48 -0.97
CA GLN A 161 11.06 22.80 -0.60
C GLN A 161 12.56 22.77 -0.34
N LEU A 162 13.08 21.72 0.30
CA LEU A 162 14.51 21.55 0.52
C LEU A 162 15.30 21.40 -0.77
N ALA A 163 14.76 20.71 -1.78
CA ALA A 163 15.40 20.63 -3.09
C ALA A 163 15.51 22.02 -3.77
N VAL A 164 14.41 22.78 -3.74
CA VAL A 164 14.40 24.17 -4.27
C VAL A 164 15.35 25.06 -3.49
N TYR A 165 15.38 24.97 -2.17
CA TYR A 165 16.27 25.74 -1.32
C TYR A 165 17.75 25.45 -1.62
N ARG A 166 18.13 24.17 -1.74
CA ARG A 166 19.51 23.78 -2.15
C ARG A 166 19.90 24.42 -3.46
N GLN A 167 19.03 24.36 -4.47
CA GLN A 167 19.30 24.99 -5.77
C GLN A 167 19.39 26.50 -5.66
N ALA A 168 18.55 27.16 -4.89
CA ALA A 168 18.59 28.60 -4.67
C ALA A 168 19.88 29.03 -3.99
N VAL A 169 20.36 28.29 -2.99
CA VAL A 169 21.64 28.55 -2.31
C VAL A 169 22.80 28.43 -3.29
N LEU A 170 22.85 27.37 -4.10
CA LEU A 170 23.88 27.19 -5.12
C LEU A 170 23.86 28.34 -6.15
N THR A 171 22.66 28.65 -6.66
CA THR A 171 22.52 29.77 -7.63
C THR A 171 22.97 31.07 -7.02
N PHE A 172 22.56 31.41 -5.79
CA PHE A 172 22.96 32.66 -5.14
C PHE A 172 24.46 32.77 -4.94
N HIS A 173 25.13 31.70 -4.51
CA HIS A 173 26.57 31.72 -4.22
C HIS A 173 27.45 31.54 -5.45
N LEU A 174 26.95 30.85 -6.49
CA LEU A 174 27.69 30.57 -7.73
C LEU A 174 27.32 31.50 -8.88
N THR A 175 26.39 32.45 -8.71
CA THR A 175 26.16 33.51 -9.69
C THR A 175 27.42 34.39 -9.79
N PRO A 176 27.99 34.60 -11.00
CA PRO A 176 29.21 35.40 -11.20
C PRO A 176 29.04 36.78 -10.60
N LYS A 177 30.10 37.26 -9.91
CA LYS A 177 30.22 38.61 -9.39
C LYS A 177 31.19 39.40 -10.26
N ASP A 178 31.18 40.71 -10.14
CA ASP A 178 32.00 41.61 -10.99
C ASP A 178 33.50 41.28 -10.98
N ASN A 179 34.00 40.68 -9.92
CA ASN A 179 35.39 40.25 -9.76
C ASN A 179 35.67 38.81 -10.20
N TRP A 180 34.68 38.08 -10.74
CA TRP A 180 34.88 36.71 -11.19
C TRP A 180 35.32 36.67 -12.66
N ARG A 181 36.40 35.91 -12.92
CA ARG A 181 36.84 35.63 -14.27
C ARG A 181 36.03 34.48 -14.86
N ILE A 182 35.42 34.70 -16.00
CA ILE A 182 34.77 33.63 -16.79
C ILE A 182 35.83 33.07 -17.75
N CYS A 183 36.09 31.78 -17.70
CA CYS A 183 37.03 31.08 -18.54
C CYS A 183 36.49 29.73 -19.00
N LYS A 184 37.04 29.17 -20.05
CA LYS A 184 36.69 27.82 -20.52
C LYS A 184 37.29 26.77 -19.57
N ALA A 185 36.62 25.62 -19.41
CA ALA A 185 37.15 24.53 -18.63
C ALA A 185 38.54 24.06 -19.08
N SER A 186 38.83 24.12 -20.39
CA SER A 186 40.14 23.81 -20.98
C SER A 186 41.28 24.79 -20.60
N GLU A 187 40.96 25.96 -20.04
CA GLU A 187 41.95 26.93 -19.56
C GLU A 187 42.36 26.68 -18.11
N ILE A 188 41.58 25.94 -17.36
CA ILE A 188 41.75 25.71 -15.93
C ILE A 188 41.92 24.23 -15.56
N GLY A 189 41.75 23.32 -16.50
CA GLY A 189 41.89 21.89 -16.26
C GLY A 189 41.94 21.09 -17.54
N GLU A 190 42.29 19.83 -17.39
CA GLU A 190 42.25 18.83 -18.46
C GLU A 190 40.96 18.00 -18.38
N VAL A 191 40.25 17.88 -19.51
CA VAL A 191 39.06 17.06 -19.61
C VAL A 191 39.40 15.74 -20.28
N CYS A 192 39.45 14.68 -19.52
CA CYS A 192 39.76 13.33 -20.01
C CYS A 192 38.51 12.47 -20.14
N LEU A 193 38.40 11.70 -21.22
CA LEU A 193 37.41 10.65 -21.35
C LEU A 193 37.77 9.48 -20.46
N GLY A 194 36.80 8.95 -19.74
CA GLY A 194 36.94 7.70 -18.98
C GLY A 194 37.29 6.53 -19.93
N ARG A 195 38.07 5.59 -19.43
CA ARG A 195 38.42 4.37 -20.19
C ARG A 195 37.37 3.29 -19.98
N GLN A 196 37.08 2.56 -21.03
CA GLN A 196 36.18 1.41 -20.93
C GLN A 196 36.82 0.33 -20.02
N ARG A 197 36.03 -0.26 -19.12
CA ARG A 197 36.47 -1.41 -18.31
C ARG A 197 36.86 -2.57 -19.24
N SER A 198 38.10 -3.00 -19.19
CA SER A 198 38.58 -4.19 -19.89
C SER A 198 39.44 -5.05 -18.94
N PRO A 199 39.53 -6.36 -19.16
CA PRO A 199 40.37 -7.24 -18.36
C PRO A 199 41.84 -6.81 -18.34
N GLN A 200 42.29 -6.13 -19.39
CA GLN A 200 43.68 -5.64 -19.54
C GLN A 200 43.99 -4.46 -18.61
N ASN A 201 42.97 -3.73 -18.16
CA ASN A 201 43.09 -2.55 -17.30
C ASN A 201 42.83 -2.85 -15.82
N VAL A 202 42.65 -4.12 -15.45
CA VAL A 202 42.46 -4.56 -14.06
C VAL A 202 43.82 -4.81 -13.43
N ALA A 203 44.27 -3.89 -12.58
CA ALA A 203 45.48 -4.12 -11.77
C ALA A 203 45.19 -5.18 -10.68
N LYS A 204 46.07 -6.20 -10.60
CA LYS A 204 45.90 -7.26 -9.59
C LYS A 204 46.36 -6.81 -8.20
N ASP A 205 47.40 -5.96 -8.15
CA ASP A 205 48.10 -5.59 -6.91
C ASP A 205 47.52 -4.31 -6.25
N TYR A 206 46.87 -3.44 -7.02
CA TYR A 206 46.30 -2.18 -6.53
C TYR A 206 44.89 -1.97 -7.14
N PRO A 207 43.87 -2.61 -6.59
CA PRO A 207 42.51 -2.49 -7.13
C PRO A 207 41.99 -1.06 -6.95
N THR A 208 41.81 -0.37 -8.04
CA THR A 208 41.18 0.96 -8.06
C THR A 208 39.70 0.81 -8.40
N LYS A 209 38.83 1.50 -7.65
CA LYS A 209 37.40 1.49 -7.93
C LYS A 209 37.10 2.08 -9.30
N TYR A 210 36.29 1.36 -10.07
CA TYR A 210 35.83 1.83 -11.37
C TYR A 210 34.51 2.57 -11.22
N ILE A 211 34.49 3.87 -11.51
CA ILE A 211 33.31 4.71 -11.41
C ILE A 211 32.60 4.77 -12.77
N ARG A 212 31.33 4.41 -12.79
CA ARG A 212 30.42 4.52 -13.95
C ARG A 212 29.47 5.69 -13.76
N ALA A 213 28.83 6.15 -14.84
CA ALA A 213 27.78 7.18 -14.74
C ALA A 213 26.65 6.78 -13.77
N ALA A 214 26.33 5.49 -13.67
CA ALA A 214 25.34 4.98 -12.72
C ALA A 214 25.75 5.12 -11.23
N ASN A 215 27.05 5.28 -10.95
CA ASN A 215 27.53 5.53 -9.57
C ASN A 215 27.44 7.00 -9.16
N ILE A 216 27.10 7.91 -10.09
CA ILE A 216 26.92 9.32 -9.81
C ILE A 216 25.42 9.55 -9.56
N THR A 217 25.07 9.86 -8.33
CA THR A 217 23.69 10.10 -7.91
C THR A 217 23.51 11.55 -7.47
N GLU A 218 22.27 11.98 -7.25
CA GLU A 218 21.98 13.32 -6.69
C GLU A 218 22.59 13.52 -5.30
N ASP A 219 22.79 12.45 -4.54
CA ASP A 219 23.36 12.47 -3.18
C ASP A 219 24.89 12.29 -3.17
N GLY A 220 25.53 12.09 -4.32
CA GLY A 220 26.97 11.91 -4.48
C GLY A 220 27.38 10.62 -5.18
N LEU A 221 28.56 10.10 -4.85
CA LEU A 221 29.09 8.86 -5.42
C LEU A 221 28.59 7.64 -4.62
N ASP A 222 27.82 6.79 -5.26
CA ASP A 222 27.47 5.48 -4.75
C ASP A 222 28.52 4.44 -5.19
N LEU A 223 29.28 3.93 -4.25
CA LEU A 223 30.36 2.97 -4.46
C LEU A 223 30.02 1.57 -3.88
N SER A 224 28.74 1.29 -3.70
CA SER A 224 28.25 0.01 -3.12
C SER A 224 28.31 -1.19 -4.08
N ASP A 225 28.58 -0.96 -5.39
CA ASP A 225 28.75 -1.99 -6.43
C ASP A 225 30.19 -2.53 -6.51
#